data_40f7425064495b6118dc3cd2b26ee3fb
#
_entry.id   40f7425064495b6118dc3cd2b26ee3fb
#
_cell.length_a   1.000
_cell.length_b   1.000
_cell.length_c   1.000
_cell.angle_alpha   90.00
_cell.angle_beta   90.00
_cell.angle_gamma   90.00
#
_symmetry.space_group_name_H-M   'P 1'
#
loop_
_entity.id
_entity.type
_entity.pdbx_description
1 polymer ?
#
loop_
_entity_poly.entity_id
_entity_poly.type
_entity_poly.pdbx_seq_one_letter_code
_entity_poly.pdbx_strand_id
1 'polypeptide(L)'
;NNYNSVAGEHPFSYKSEKSPLKMKNHTFIKYKKSNLKLIFDDILFIRNIGNCLRIENYNGKIVYHNSTLKKFLCSLPNDKFVRINKSVIVNYNRIEKFEKNIVYLKNQPFSVSRIYTMNLKDMFRRIG
;
A
#
# COMPACT_ATOMS: atom_id res chain seq x y z
N ASN A 1 -11.02 10.00 28.90
CA ASN A 1 -10.02 10.13 28.72
C ASN A 1 -9.61 10.17 28.93
N ASN A 2 -10.26 10.20 28.60
CA ASN A 2 -9.31 10.29 28.31
C ASN A 2 -8.89 10.54 28.47
N TYR A 3 -9.42 10.60 28.43
CA TYR A 3 -8.51 10.78 27.91
C TYR A 3 -8.21 11.29 28.14
N ASN A 4 -9.05 11.51 28.21
CA ASN A 4 -8.22 11.98 27.85
C ASN A 4 -7.81 12.51 28.06
N SER A 5 -8.30 12.83 27.90
CA SER A 5 -7.45 13.25 27.43
C SER A 5 -7.12 13.64 27.68
N VAL A 6 -7.67 13.86 27.72
CA VAL A 6 -6.79 14.19 27.21
C VAL A 6 -6.49 14.50 27.21
N ALA A 7 -6.97 14.87 27.19
CA ALA A 7 -6.21 15.11 26.56
C ALA A 7 -5.95 15.16 26.55
N GLY A 8 -6.69 15.50 26.76
CA GLY A 8 -5.95 15.46 25.99
C GLY A 8 -5.93 15.11 25.87
N GLU A 9 -6.07 15.21 25.44
CA GLU A 9 -5.64 14.90 24.63
C GLU A 9 -5.50 14.56 24.41
N HIS A 10 -6.14 14.92 24.80
CA HIS A 10 -5.69 14.53 23.96
C HIS A 10 -5.69 14.45 23.74
N PRO A 11 -6.33 14.74 23.31
CA PRO A 11 -5.91 14.46 22.71
C PRO A 11 -5.71 14.24 22.75
N PHE A 12 -5.91 14.31 22.74
CA PHE A 12 -5.26 13.81 21.99
C PHE A 12 -4.96 13.73 21.74
N SER A 13 -5.59 13.57 21.44
CA SER A 13 -4.81 13.27 20.94
C SER A 13 -4.75 13.00 20.82
N TYR A 14 -5.04 13.16 20.61
CA TYR A 14 -4.54 12.74 20.13
C TYR A 14 -4.28 12.74 19.79
N LYS A 15 -4.72 12.53 19.21
CA LYS A 15 -4.13 12.44 18.83
C LYS A 15 -3.67 12.18 18.64
N SER A 16 -3.95 11.96 18.62
CA SER A 16 -3.21 11.68 18.39
C SER A 16 -3.02 11.23 18.45
N GLU A 17 -3.07 11.04 18.17
CA GLU A 17 -2.86 10.46 18.01
C GLU A 17 -2.86 9.98 17.36
N LYS A 18 -3.64 10.27 16.68
CA LYS A 18 -3.74 9.69 15.53
C LYS A 18 -3.49 8.29 15.37
N SER A 19 -3.30 7.66 16.09
CA SER A 19 -2.86 6.32 16.12
C SER A 19 -3.85 5.28 15.59
N PRO A 20 -5.18 5.46 15.66
CA PRO A 20 -6.09 4.47 15.07
C PRO A 20 -5.83 4.21 13.59
N LEU A 21 -5.44 5.23 12.83
CA LEU A 21 -5.14 5.07 11.42
C LEU A 21 -3.94 4.18 11.19
N LYS A 22 -2.99 4.18 12.13
CA LYS A 22 -1.79 3.35 12.03
C LYS A 22 -2.08 1.88 12.27
N MET A 23 -3.19 1.59 12.94
CA MET A 23 -3.59 0.21 13.25
C MET A 23 -4.47 -0.40 12.17
N LYS A 24 -4.84 0.39 11.19
CA LYS A 24 -5.73 -0.07 10.14
C LYS A 24 -5.04 -1.10 9.25
N ASN A 25 -5.71 -2.21 8.99
CA ASN A 25 -5.16 -3.28 8.16
C ASN A 25 -5.92 -3.49 6.86
N HIS A 26 -6.86 -2.62 6.54
CA HIS A 26 -7.71 -2.80 5.37
C HIS A 26 -8.21 -1.47 4.84
N THR A 27 -8.76 -1.50 3.63
CA THR A 27 -9.54 -0.41 3.08
C THR A 27 -10.74 -0.99 2.34
N PHE A 28 -11.73 -0.16 2.08
CA PHE A 28 -12.89 -0.55 1.28
C PHE A 28 -12.86 0.18 -0.05
N ILE A 29 -13.21 -0.53 -1.11
CA ILE A 29 -13.36 0.08 -2.42
C ILE A 29 -14.75 -0.23 -2.95
N LYS A 30 -15.24 0.62 -3.85
CA LYS A 30 -16.45 0.31 -4.59
C LYS A 30 -16.13 -0.77 -5.61
N TYR A 31 -16.91 -1.84 -5.59
CA TYR A 31 -16.74 -2.94 -6.52
C TYR A 31 -18.12 -3.40 -6.93
N LYS A 32 -18.48 -3.11 -8.21
CA LYS A 32 -19.83 -3.36 -8.70
C LYS A 32 -20.80 -2.56 -7.83
N LYS A 33 -21.77 -3.19 -7.18
CA LYS A 33 -22.77 -2.50 -6.36
C LYS A 33 -22.51 -2.63 -4.86
N SER A 34 -21.30 -3.02 -4.48
CA SER A 34 -21.01 -3.25 -3.07
C SER A 34 -19.71 -2.55 -2.66
N ASN A 35 -19.46 -2.57 -1.37
CA ASN A 35 -18.18 -2.14 -0.81
C ASN A 35 -17.36 -3.40 -0.54
N LEU A 36 -16.25 -3.52 -1.22
CA LEU A 36 -15.38 -4.68 -1.08
C LEU A 36 -14.23 -4.34 -0.15
N LYS A 37 -14.03 -5.19 0.84
CA LYS A 37 -12.94 -5.03 1.78
C LYS A 37 -11.65 -5.62 1.20
N LEU A 38 -10.60 -4.81 1.22
CA LEU A 38 -9.26 -5.25 0.79
C LEU A 38 -8.36 -5.26 2.01
N ILE A 39 -7.85 -6.44 2.36
CA ILE A 39 -6.88 -6.59 3.45
C ILE A 39 -5.49 -6.28 2.89
N PHE A 40 -4.80 -5.33 3.49
CA PHE A 40 -3.52 -4.87 2.95
C PHE A 40 -2.50 -6.00 2.79
N ASP A 41 -2.39 -6.86 3.78
CA ASP A 41 -1.41 -7.95 3.74
C ASP A 41 -1.71 -8.98 2.66
N ASP A 42 -2.94 -9.03 2.16
CA ASP A 42 -3.32 -9.95 1.10
C ASP A 42 -2.98 -9.43 -0.28
N ILE A 43 -2.75 -8.13 -0.42
CA ILE A 43 -2.48 -7.53 -1.71
C ILE A 43 -1.02 -7.80 -2.09
N LEU A 44 -0.83 -8.34 -3.30
CA LEU A 44 0.50 -8.59 -3.82
C LEU A 44 1.05 -7.36 -4.54
N PHE A 45 0.32 -6.86 -5.52
CA PHE A 45 0.68 -5.64 -6.23
C PHE A 45 -0.54 -5.00 -6.87
N ILE A 46 -0.38 -3.75 -7.29
CA ILE A 46 -1.42 -2.98 -7.94
C ILE A 46 -0.84 -2.40 -9.23
N ARG A 47 -1.51 -2.65 -10.34
CA ARG A 47 -1.05 -2.23 -11.67
C ARG A 47 -2.08 -1.33 -12.33
N ASN A 48 -1.60 -0.27 -12.95
CA ASN A 48 -2.46 0.59 -13.74
C ASN A 48 -2.72 -0.06 -15.11
N ILE A 49 -4.00 -0.30 -15.41
CA ILE A 49 -4.43 -0.91 -16.66
C ILE A 49 -5.41 0.06 -17.32
N GLY A 50 -4.91 0.87 -18.28
CA GLY A 50 -5.77 1.84 -18.93
C GLY A 50 -6.39 2.81 -17.94
N ASN A 51 -7.70 2.76 -17.79
CA ASN A 51 -8.45 3.70 -16.94
C ASN A 51 -8.71 3.18 -15.53
N CYS A 52 -8.20 2.00 -15.20
CA CYS A 52 -8.48 1.43 -13.89
C CYS A 52 -7.25 0.76 -13.32
N LEU A 53 -7.36 0.35 -12.07
CA LEU A 53 -6.32 -0.38 -11.38
C LEU A 53 -6.67 -1.85 -11.32
N ARG A 54 -5.67 -2.69 -11.55
CA ARG A 54 -5.79 -4.13 -11.37
C ARG A 54 -5.07 -4.46 -10.07
N ILE A 55 -5.83 -4.92 -9.10
CA ILE A 55 -5.32 -5.28 -7.78
C ILE A 55 -5.23 -6.78 -7.71
N GLU A 56 -4.03 -7.31 -7.63
CA GLU A 56 -3.84 -8.74 -7.55
C GLU A 56 -3.47 -9.13 -6.12
N ASN A 57 -4.24 -10.07 -5.57
CA ASN A 57 -3.99 -10.58 -4.21
C ASN A 57 -3.04 -11.76 -4.26
N TYR A 58 -2.40 -12.02 -3.14
CA TYR A 58 -1.42 -13.09 -3.03
C TYR A 58 -2.03 -14.46 -3.39
N ASN A 59 -3.32 -14.65 -3.09
CA ASN A 59 -4.01 -15.89 -3.40
C ASN A 59 -4.44 -16.01 -4.86
N GLY A 60 -4.12 -15.00 -5.69
CA GLY A 60 -4.45 -15.00 -7.11
C GLY A 60 -5.74 -14.29 -7.47
N LYS A 61 -6.54 -13.91 -6.48
CA LYS A 61 -7.77 -13.16 -6.76
C LYS A 61 -7.44 -11.78 -7.30
N ILE A 62 -8.17 -11.36 -8.33
CA ILE A 62 -7.95 -10.09 -9.00
C ILE A 62 -9.19 -9.22 -8.88
N VAL A 63 -8.98 -7.95 -8.55
CA VAL A 63 -10.05 -6.97 -8.43
C VAL A 63 -9.68 -5.76 -9.27
N TYR A 64 -10.67 -5.19 -9.97
CA TYR A 64 -10.48 -3.98 -10.76
C TYR A 64 -11.16 -2.81 -10.05
N HIS A 65 -10.47 -1.68 -10.02
CA HIS A 65 -10.93 -0.51 -9.26
C HIS A 65 -10.70 0.76 -10.06
N ASN A 66 -11.74 1.57 -10.22
CA ASN A 66 -11.65 2.85 -10.93
C ASN A 66 -10.97 3.89 -10.04
N SER A 67 -9.68 4.06 -10.26
CA SER A 67 -8.89 5.04 -9.52
C SER A 67 -7.54 5.19 -10.23
N THR A 68 -6.69 6.04 -9.70
CA THR A 68 -5.33 6.18 -10.19
C THR A 68 -4.38 5.66 -9.11
N LEU A 69 -3.16 5.30 -9.52
CA LEU A 69 -2.16 4.85 -8.57
C LEU A 69 -1.87 5.92 -7.53
N LYS A 70 -1.80 7.17 -7.97
CA LYS A 70 -1.51 8.28 -7.06
C LYS A 70 -2.59 8.41 -5.99
N LYS A 71 -3.86 8.33 -6.37
CA LYS A 71 -4.96 8.43 -5.42
C LYS A 71 -5.01 7.23 -4.49
N PHE A 72 -4.88 6.04 -5.07
CA PHE A 72 -5.01 4.82 -4.28
C PHE A 72 -3.86 4.67 -3.30
N LEU A 73 -2.67 5.11 -3.68
CA LEU A 73 -1.52 5.06 -2.78
C LEU A 73 -1.77 5.83 -1.49
N CYS A 74 -2.57 6.90 -1.55
CA CYS A 74 -2.93 7.66 -0.36
C CYS A 74 -3.78 6.86 0.63
N SER A 75 -4.45 5.81 0.16
CA SER A 75 -5.26 4.93 1.00
C SER A 75 -4.46 3.78 1.60
N LEU A 76 -3.20 3.64 1.19
CA LEU A 76 -2.37 2.51 1.60
C LEU A 76 -1.34 2.95 2.63
N PRO A 77 -1.00 2.07 3.58
CA PRO A 77 0.05 2.41 4.54
C PRO A 77 1.40 2.54 3.83
N ASN A 78 2.11 3.63 4.11
CA ASN A 78 3.36 3.93 3.42
C ASN A 78 4.54 3.07 3.90
N ASP A 79 4.34 2.29 4.96
CA ASP A 79 5.35 1.34 5.41
C ASP A 79 5.10 -0.06 4.86
N LYS A 80 4.04 -0.25 4.06
CA LYS A 80 3.71 -1.55 3.46
C LYS A 80 3.69 -1.54 1.95
N PHE A 81 3.50 -0.38 1.35
CA PHE A 81 3.38 -0.28 -0.11
C PHE A 81 4.31 0.77 -0.66
N VAL A 82 4.89 0.46 -1.80
CA VAL A 82 5.81 1.38 -2.46
C VAL A 82 5.57 1.35 -3.96
N ARG A 83 5.53 2.55 -4.55
CA ARG A 83 5.45 2.68 -5.99
C ARG A 83 6.85 2.47 -6.56
N ILE A 84 6.97 1.61 -7.58
CA ILE A 84 8.27 1.24 -8.13
C ILE A 84 8.47 1.70 -9.56
N ASN A 85 7.38 2.05 -10.26
CA ASN A 85 7.44 2.68 -11.56
C ASN A 85 6.11 3.39 -11.79
N LYS A 86 5.92 4.02 -12.96
CA LYS A 86 4.70 4.79 -13.18
C LYS A 86 3.45 3.92 -13.27
N SER A 87 3.60 2.62 -13.38
CA SER A 87 2.46 1.72 -13.58
C SER A 87 2.20 0.76 -12.44
N VAL A 88 3.09 0.65 -11.45
CA VAL A 88 3.01 -0.44 -10.46
C VAL A 88 3.34 0.03 -9.04
N ILE A 89 2.51 -0.42 -8.10
CA ILE A 89 2.75 -0.35 -6.67
C ILE A 89 2.87 -1.79 -6.18
N VAL A 90 3.84 -2.08 -5.33
CA VAL A 90 4.02 -3.43 -4.78
C VAL A 90 3.89 -3.42 -3.27
N ASN A 91 3.49 -4.56 -2.72
CA ASN A 91 3.50 -4.79 -1.29
C ASN A 91 4.94 -5.08 -0.88
N TYR A 92 5.52 -4.18 -0.09
CA TYR A 92 6.91 -4.28 0.33
C TYR A 92 7.20 -5.63 1.01
N ASN A 93 6.28 -6.09 1.84
CA ASN A 93 6.46 -7.33 2.59
C ASN A 93 6.39 -8.58 1.72
N ARG A 94 5.95 -8.44 0.47
CA ARG A 94 5.86 -9.56 -0.47
C ARG A 94 7.02 -9.58 -1.47
N ILE A 95 7.95 -8.62 -1.37
CA ILE A 95 9.12 -8.61 -2.24
C ILE A 95 10.04 -9.75 -1.80
N GLU A 96 10.37 -10.63 -2.74
CA GLU A 96 11.23 -11.79 -2.48
C GLU A 96 12.69 -11.47 -2.74
N LYS A 97 12.94 -10.58 -3.70
CA LYS A 97 14.30 -10.26 -4.10
C LYS A 97 14.32 -8.94 -4.85
N PHE A 98 15.37 -8.17 -4.67
CA PHE A 98 15.63 -6.96 -5.46
C PHE A 98 17.04 -7.06 -6.01
N GLU A 99 17.15 -7.10 -7.33
CA GLU A 99 18.44 -7.31 -7.99
C GLU A 99 18.42 -6.61 -9.34
N LYS A 100 19.44 -5.80 -9.62
CA LYS A 100 19.59 -5.13 -10.92
C LYS A 100 18.37 -4.31 -11.32
N ASN A 101 17.81 -3.58 -10.36
CA ASN A 101 16.64 -2.73 -10.56
C ASN A 101 15.37 -3.50 -10.93
N ILE A 102 15.29 -4.77 -10.51
CA ILE A 102 14.11 -5.60 -10.68
C ILE A 102 13.71 -6.16 -9.32
N VAL A 103 12.43 -6.02 -8.97
CA VAL A 103 11.88 -6.69 -7.78
C VAL A 103 11.10 -7.90 -8.23
N TYR A 104 11.12 -8.94 -7.42
CA TYR A 104 10.44 -10.20 -7.72
C TYR A 104 9.38 -10.46 -6.66
N LEU A 105 8.15 -10.70 -7.11
CA LEU A 105 7.03 -11.05 -6.25
C LEU A 105 6.36 -12.30 -6.86
N LYS A 106 6.30 -13.39 -6.09
CA LYS A 106 5.80 -14.68 -6.57
C LYS A 106 6.44 -15.05 -7.92
N ASN A 107 7.74 -14.89 -8.01
CA ASN A 107 8.52 -15.19 -9.21
C ASN A 107 8.20 -14.29 -10.41
N GLN A 108 7.42 -13.24 -10.22
CA GLN A 108 7.15 -12.28 -11.28
C GLN A 108 8.12 -11.09 -11.16
N PRO A 109 8.78 -10.71 -12.25
CA PRO A 109 9.69 -9.58 -12.23
C PRO A 109 8.96 -8.27 -12.51
N PHE A 110 9.38 -7.21 -11.81
CA PHE A 110 8.87 -5.87 -12.04
C PHE A 110 10.04 -4.90 -12.05
N SER A 111 10.16 -4.10 -13.10
CA SER A 111 11.25 -3.15 -13.18
C SER A 111 11.02 -1.96 -12.24
N VAL A 112 12.10 -1.49 -11.64
CA VAL A 112 12.07 -0.32 -10.76
C VAL A 112 12.68 0.85 -11.52
N SER A 113 11.89 1.90 -11.77
CA SER A 113 12.35 3.08 -12.47
C SER A 113 13.32 3.87 -11.60
N ARG A 114 14.23 4.58 -12.26
CA ARG A 114 15.27 5.34 -11.57
C ARG A 114 14.69 6.27 -10.50
N ILE A 115 13.63 7.01 -10.85
CA ILE A 115 13.08 8.00 -9.91
C ILE A 115 12.43 7.35 -8.70
N TYR A 116 12.07 6.06 -8.77
CA TYR A 116 11.44 5.36 -7.66
C TYR A 116 12.42 4.50 -6.86
N THR A 117 13.65 4.34 -7.35
CA THR A 117 14.65 3.50 -6.70
C THR A 117 14.97 4.00 -5.29
N MET A 118 15.04 5.33 -5.12
CA MET A 118 15.37 5.90 -3.82
C MET A 118 14.31 5.56 -2.78
N ASN A 119 13.03 5.60 -3.16
CA ASN A 119 11.96 5.27 -2.24
C ASN A 119 12.07 3.83 -1.77
N LEU A 120 12.36 2.92 -2.69
CA LEU A 120 12.49 1.51 -2.35
C LEU A 120 13.69 1.25 -1.45
N LYS A 121 14.83 1.85 -1.79
CA LYS A 121 16.04 1.69 -0.98
C LYS A 121 15.87 2.29 0.40
N ASP A 122 15.11 3.39 0.49
CA ASP A 122 14.82 3.99 1.77
C ASP A 122 14.01 3.04 2.65
N MET A 123 13.06 2.33 2.07
CA MET A 123 12.27 1.35 2.83
C MET A 123 13.15 0.19 3.32
N PHE A 124 14.05 -0.29 2.48
CA PHE A 124 15.00 -1.33 2.91
C PHE A 124 15.80 -0.87 4.12
N ARG A 125 16.19 0.39 4.13
CA ARG A 125 17.00 0.95 5.22
C ARG A 125 16.19 1.14 6.49
N ARG A 126 14.94 1.64 6.38
CA ARG A 126 14.09 1.94 7.54
C ARG A 126 13.43 0.72 8.12
N ILE A 127 12.98 -0.17 7.26
CA ILE A 127 12.15 -1.30 7.69
C ILE A 127 12.97 -2.58 7.80
N GLY A 128 13.95 -2.71 6.93
CA GLY A 128 14.83 -3.89 6.94
C GLY A 128 14.39 -4.99 6.04
#